data_8254557facef567dbee81eee615cb38a
#
_entry.id   8254557facef567dbee81eee615cb38a
#
_cell.length_a   1.000
_cell.length_b   1.000
_cell.length_c   1.000
_cell.angle_alpha   90.00
_cell.angle_beta   90.00
_cell.angle_gamma   90.00
#
_symmetry.space_group_name_H-M   'P 1'
#
loop_
_entity.id
_entity.type
_entity.pdbx_description
1 polymer ?
#
loop_
_entity_poly.entity_id
_entity_poly.type
_entity_poly.pdbx_seq_one_letter_code
_entity_poly.pdbx_strand_id
1 'polypeptide(L)'
;MRDQTFANQAATLHTIYYLNQILIYRQFIPTATVSGKFMRQKEQIPFPASTICTHAAKECAKILVTQIQRGIPNIPLLISVSNICGAILASNIWDLKLKSRAQIVKLDDMKPQFLATIESHKNDISTFIKALERAESRWELASVIL
;
A
#
# COMPACT_ATOMS: atom_id res chain seq x y z
N MET A 1 1.09 0.96 -31.90
CA MET A 1 0.09 1.81 -31.20
C MET A 1 -1.01 1.01 -30.48
N ARG A 2 -1.65 0.01 -31.11
CA ARG A 2 -2.70 -0.81 -30.47
C ARG A 2 -2.27 -1.47 -29.15
N ASP A 3 -1.08 -2.05 -29.11
CA ASP A 3 -0.57 -2.78 -27.93
C ASP A 3 -0.35 -1.87 -26.72
N GLN A 4 0.01 -0.61 -26.93
CA GLN A 4 0.23 0.35 -25.87
C GLN A 4 -1.09 0.81 -25.25
N THR A 5 -2.11 1.04 -26.08
CA THR A 5 -3.45 1.40 -25.61
C THR A 5 -4.06 0.28 -24.79
N PHE A 6 -3.98 -0.96 -25.27
CA PHE A 6 -4.46 -2.13 -24.56
C PHE A 6 -3.74 -2.33 -23.22
N ALA A 7 -2.42 -2.18 -23.20
CA ALA A 7 -1.63 -2.30 -21.98
C ALA A 7 -1.98 -1.21 -20.94
N ASN A 8 -2.29 0.01 -21.36
CA ASN A 8 -2.72 1.09 -20.47
C ASN A 8 -4.13 0.84 -19.93
N GLN A 9 -5.04 0.34 -20.75
CA GLN A 9 -6.38 -0.04 -20.31
C GLN A 9 -6.33 -1.18 -19.28
N ALA A 10 -5.53 -2.22 -19.55
CA ALA A 10 -5.32 -3.32 -18.64
C ALA A 10 -4.72 -2.84 -17.30
N ALA A 11 -3.69 -1.98 -17.33
CA ALA A 11 -3.10 -1.41 -16.13
C ALA A 11 -4.12 -0.61 -15.32
N THR A 12 -4.94 0.21 -15.98
CA THR A 12 -6.02 0.98 -15.33
C THR A 12 -7.03 0.04 -14.65
N LEU A 13 -7.48 -0.98 -15.37
CA LEU A 13 -8.46 -1.95 -14.85
C LEU A 13 -7.93 -2.70 -13.62
N HIS A 14 -6.71 -3.21 -13.69
CA HIS A 14 -6.08 -3.89 -12.56
C HIS A 14 -5.86 -2.96 -11.37
N THR A 15 -5.46 -1.71 -11.62
CA THR A 15 -5.28 -0.71 -10.57
C THR A 15 -6.60 -0.41 -9.85
N ILE A 16 -7.70 -0.24 -10.61
CA ILE A 16 -9.04 -0.03 -10.04
C ILE A 16 -9.50 -1.24 -9.25
N TYR A 17 -9.24 -2.44 -9.73
CA TYR A 17 -9.57 -3.69 -9.03
C TYR A 17 -8.90 -3.75 -7.66
N TYR A 18 -7.58 -3.53 -7.59
CA TYR A 18 -6.85 -3.55 -6.32
C TYR A 18 -7.22 -2.40 -5.40
N LEU A 19 -7.46 -1.20 -5.96
CA LEU A 19 -7.96 -0.08 -5.18
C LEU A 19 -9.30 -0.39 -4.52
N ASN A 20 -10.23 -0.99 -5.25
CA ASN A 20 -11.53 -1.40 -4.70
C ASN A 20 -11.37 -2.46 -3.60
N GLN A 21 -10.46 -3.42 -3.74
CA GLN A 21 -10.14 -4.34 -2.66
C GLN A 21 -9.70 -3.59 -1.40
N ILE A 22 -8.79 -2.63 -1.51
CA ILE A 22 -8.34 -1.84 -0.36
C ILE A 22 -9.50 -1.08 0.25
N LEU A 23 -10.33 -0.41 -0.56
CA LEU A 23 -11.46 0.39 -0.06
C LEU A 23 -12.49 -0.43 0.70
N ILE A 24 -12.74 -1.67 0.25
CA ILE A 24 -13.66 -2.60 0.91
C ILE A 24 -13.07 -3.14 2.21
N TYR A 25 -11.81 -3.60 2.17
CA TYR A 25 -11.22 -4.34 3.28
C TYR A 25 -10.56 -3.46 4.33
N ARG A 26 -10.15 -2.23 4.03
CA ARG A 26 -9.48 -1.32 4.99
C ARG A 26 -10.30 -1.05 6.25
N GLN A 27 -11.62 -1.05 6.15
CA GLN A 27 -12.51 -0.82 7.29
C GLN A 27 -12.46 -1.95 8.33
N PHE A 28 -11.95 -3.13 7.95
CA PHE A 28 -11.79 -4.28 8.84
C PHE A 28 -10.37 -4.40 9.40
N ILE A 29 -9.46 -3.48 9.07
CA ILE A 29 -8.12 -3.44 9.66
C ILE A 29 -8.26 -2.92 11.09
N PRO A 30 -7.84 -3.70 12.11
CA PRO A 30 -7.88 -3.23 13.49
C PRO A 30 -6.93 -2.05 13.65
N THR A 31 -7.46 -0.89 13.95
CA THR A 31 -6.66 0.28 14.30
C THR A 31 -6.21 0.14 15.74
N ALA A 32 -4.90 0.11 15.97
CA ALA A 32 -4.28 0.02 17.30
C ALA A 32 -4.52 1.27 18.18
N THR A 33 -5.19 2.27 17.63
CA THR A 33 -5.50 3.52 18.31
C THR A 33 -6.98 3.60 18.63
N VAL A 34 -7.24 3.82 19.88
CA VAL A 34 -8.50 4.19 20.53
C VAL A 34 -9.22 3.02 21.17
N SER A 35 -9.00 3.00 22.44
CA SER A 35 -9.86 2.41 23.46
C SER A 35 -9.29 1.21 24.17
N GLY A 36 -8.50 1.52 25.17
CA GLY A 36 -8.63 0.74 26.39
C GLY A 36 -10.04 0.96 26.94
N LYS A 37 -11.00 0.25 26.46
CA LYS A 37 -12.28 -0.13 27.05
C LYS A 37 -13.33 -0.38 25.98
N PHE A 38 -13.96 -1.53 26.05
CA PHE A 38 -15.12 -1.95 25.26
C PHE A 38 -14.87 -2.41 23.83
N MET A 39 -14.34 -3.64 23.69
CA MET A 39 -15.14 -4.69 23.06
C MET A 39 -14.65 -6.03 23.59
N ARG A 40 -15.50 -6.70 24.37
CA ARG A 40 -15.38 -8.14 24.63
C ARG A 40 -15.15 -8.80 23.27
N GLN A 41 -14.01 -9.46 23.14
CA GLN A 41 -13.72 -10.37 22.04
C GLN A 41 -14.81 -11.45 22.00
N LYS A 42 -15.91 -11.18 21.30
CA LYS A 42 -16.62 -12.24 20.63
C LYS A 42 -15.64 -12.76 19.58
N GLU A 43 -15.39 -14.04 19.57
CA GLU A 43 -14.56 -14.80 18.64
C GLU A 43 -14.69 -14.26 17.20
N GLN A 44 -13.95 -13.21 16.89
CA GLN A 44 -13.84 -12.75 15.51
C GLN A 44 -12.82 -13.67 14.86
N ILE A 45 -13.31 -14.49 13.95
CA ILE A 45 -12.47 -15.16 12.97
C ILE A 45 -11.49 -14.09 12.46
N PRO A 46 -10.18 -14.30 12.62
CA PRO A 46 -9.20 -13.28 12.21
C PRO A 46 -9.31 -13.06 10.71
N PHE A 47 -10.07 -12.04 10.33
CA PHE A 47 -10.25 -11.70 8.94
C PHE A 47 -8.94 -11.10 8.41
N PRO A 48 -8.33 -11.62 7.35
CA PRO A 48 -7.01 -11.23 6.89
C PRO A 48 -7.02 -9.89 6.13
N ALA A 49 -7.81 -8.91 6.60
CA ALA A 49 -7.98 -7.62 5.94
C ALA A 49 -6.65 -6.89 5.70
N SER A 50 -5.78 -6.87 6.69
CA SER A 50 -4.46 -6.25 6.56
C SER A 50 -3.61 -6.92 5.49
N THR A 51 -3.64 -8.25 5.42
CA THR A 51 -2.89 -9.03 4.40
C THR A 51 -3.43 -8.76 3.00
N ILE A 52 -4.76 -8.72 2.84
CA ILE A 52 -5.41 -8.41 1.55
C ILE A 52 -5.06 -7.00 1.10
N CYS A 53 -5.19 -6.00 1.97
CA CYS A 53 -4.85 -4.62 1.64
C CYS A 53 -3.36 -4.45 1.31
N THR A 54 -2.48 -5.13 2.05
CA THR A 54 -1.03 -5.11 1.79
C THR A 54 -0.70 -5.74 0.44
N HIS A 55 -1.30 -6.88 0.13
CA HIS A 55 -1.12 -7.54 -1.17
C HIS A 55 -1.59 -6.63 -2.31
N ALA A 56 -2.79 -6.08 -2.21
CA ALA A 56 -3.34 -5.17 -3.21
C ALA A 56 -2.47 -3.93 -3.42
N ALA A 57 -1.94 -3.32 -2.34
CA ALA A 57 -1.03 -2.19 -2.43
C ALA A 57 0.28 -2.54 -3.14
N LYS A 58 0.85 -3.71 -2.88
CA LYS A 58 2.06 -4.21 -3.57
C LYS A 58 1.82 -4.47 -5.05
N GLU A 59 0.68 -5.04 -5.41
CA GLU A 59 0.34 -5.23 -6.83
C GLU A 59 0.15 -3.90 -7.56
N CYS A 60 -0.45 -2.90 -6.92
CA CYS A 60 -0.48 -1.53 -7.46
C CYS A 60 0.94 -0.96 -7.67
N ALA A 61 1.87 -1.17 -6.74
CA ALA A 61 3.25 -0.72 -6.91
C ALA A 61 3.93 -1.38 -8.13
N LYS A 62 3.74 -2.68 -8.35
CA LYS A 62 4.28 -3.38 -9.54
C LYS A 62 3.73 -2.82 -10.85
N ILE A 63 2.42 -2.55 -10.89
CA ILE A 63 1.79 -1.94 -12.07
C ILE A 63 2.41 -0.57 -12.34
N LEU A 64 2.59 0.24 -11.30
CA LEU A 64 3.19 1.57 -11.42
C LEU A 64 4.63 1.52 -11.89
N VAL A 65 5.46 0.61 -11.39
CA VAL A 65 6.84 0.40 -11.89
C VAL A 65 6.83 0.20 -13.40
N THR A 66 5.98 -0.70 -13.88
CA THR A 66 5.88 -1.00 -15.31
C THR A 66 5.43 0.22 -16.12
N GLN A 67 4.46 0.98 -15.61
CA GLN A 67 3.97 2.19 -16.28
C GLN A 67 5.00 3.32 -16.27
N ILE A 68 5.74 3.49 -15.18
CA ILE A 68 6.85 4.45 -15.09
C ILE A 68 7.93 4.14 -16.12
N GLN A 69 8.31 2.87 -16.28
CA GLN A 69 9.30 2.43 -17.27
C GLN A 69 8.84 2.70 -18.73
N ARG A 70 7.55 2.63 -18.98
CA ARG A 70 6.95 2.95 -20.29
C ARG A 70 6.81 4.45 -20.55
N GLY A 71 7.20 5.29 -19.61
CA GLY A 71 7.19 6.76 -19.78
C GLY A 71 5.82 7.41 -19.67
N ILE A 72 4.79 6.69 -19.23
CA ILE A 72 3.43 7.21 -19.23
C ILE A 72 2.77 7.05 -17.87
N PRO A 73 2.68 8.08 -17.09
CA PRO A 73 1.79 8.12 -15.93
C PRO A 73 0.37 8.55 -16.36
N ASN A 74 -0.25 7.86 -17.28
CA ASN A 74 -1.62 8.18 -17.67
C ASN A 74 -2.61 7.18 -17.08
N ILE A 75 -2.42 6.88 -15.78
CA ILE A 75 -3.35 6.06 -15.03
C ILE A 75 -4.35 7.02 -14.36
N PRO A 76 -5.64 6.96 -14.73
CA PRO A 76 -6.67 7.62 -13.97
C PRO A 76 -6.54 7.19 -12.50
N LEU A 77 -6.75 8.09 -11.58
CA LEU A 77 -6.64 7.83 -10.14
C LEU A 77 -5.21 7.58 -9.60
N LEU A 78 -4.15 7.85 -10.40
CA LEU A 78 -2.76 7.67 -9.95
C LEU A 78 -2.49 8.30 -8.59
N ILE A 79 -2.95 9.53 -8.37
CA ILE A 79 -2.78 10.26 -7.11
C ILE A 79 -3.49 9.54 -5.96
N SER A 80 -4.75 9.17 -6.16
CA SER A 80 -5.55 8.47 -5.14
C SER A 80 -4.96 7.09 -4.81
N VAL A 81 -4.54 6.35 -5.83
CA VAL A 81 -3.90 5.03 -5.66
C VAL A 81 -2.60 5.16 -4.89
N SER A 82 -1.73 6.09 -5.27
CA SER A 82 -0.43 6.28 -4.63
C SER A 82 -0.60 6.68 -3.16
N ASN A 83 -1.52 7.58 -2.85
CA ASN A 83 -1.81 8.02 -1.49
C ASN A 83 -2.37 6.87 -0.63
N ILE A 84 -3.41 6.18 -1.10
CA ILE A 84 -4.07 5.12 -0.33
C ILE A 84 -3.14 3.91 -0.13
N CYS A 85 -2.46 3.46 -1.19
CA CYS A 85 -1.53 2.34 -1.10
C CYS A 85 -0.32 2.68 -0.25
N GLY A 86 0.24 3.89 -0.39
CA GLY A 86 1.32 4.39 0.44
C GLY A 86 0.94 4.43 1.92
N ALA A 87 -0.25 4.92 2.24
CA ALA A 87 -0.75 4.96 3.62
C ALA A 87 -0.92 3.56 4.22
N ILE A 88 -1.43 2.58 3.46
CA ILE A 88 -1.55 1.18 3.91
C ILE A 88 -0.17 0.59 4.23
N LEU A 89 0.81 0.77 3.35
CA LEU A 89 2.17 0.25 3.57
C LEU A 89 2.88 0.96 4.72
N ALA A 90 2.70 2.26 4.87
CA ALA A 90 3.25 3.03 5.99
C ALA A 90 2.65 2.59 7.33
N SER A 91 1.33 2.35 7.38
CA SER A 91 0.65 1.80 8.55
C SER A 91 1.20 0.43 8.93
N ASN A 92 1.43 -0.45 7.95
CA ASN A 92 2.04 -1.77 8.20
C ASN A 92 3.47 -1.67 8.75
N ILE A 93 4.28 -0.74 8.23
CA ILE A 93 5.63 -0.49 8.78
C ILE A 93 5.53 -0.06 10.24
N TRP A 94 4.58 0.81 10.55
CA TRP A 94 4.34 1.28 11.92
C TRP A 94 3.97 0.13 12.85
N ASP A 95 3.00 -0.71 12.44
CA ASP A 95 2.56 -1.87 13.22
C ASP A 95 3.70 -2.88 13.44
N LEU A 96 4.52 -3.14 12.41
CA LEU A 96 5.70 -4.00 12.52
C LEU A 96 6.70 -3.43 13.54
N LYS A 97 6.98 -2.12 13.50
CA LYS A 97 7.88 -1.47 14.47
C LYS A 97 7.32 -1.52 15.89
N LEU A 98 6.02 -1.33 16.08
CA LEU A 98 5.39 -1.46 17.40
C LEU A 98 5.52 -2.88 17.95
N LYS A 99 5.22 -3.90 17.13
CA LYS A 99 5.36 -5.32 17.51
C LYS A 99 6.81 -5.66 17.84
N SER A 100 7.76 -5.17 17.06
CA SER A 100 9.19 -5.36 17.33
C SER A 100 9.62 -4.74 18.66
N ARG A 101 9.09 -3.57 19.05
CA ARG A 101 9.37 -2.94 20.34
C ARG A 101 8.73 -3.69 21.52
N ALA A 102 7.52 -4.21 21.34
CA ALA A 102 6.80 -4.93 22.38
C ALA A 102 7.37 -6.33 22.66
N GLN A 103 8.05 -6.95 21.69
CA GLN A 103 8.55 -8.33 21.76
C GLN A 103 10.07 -8.44 22.00
N ILE A 104 10.71 -7.41 22.55
CA ILE A 104 12.17 -7.32 22.74
C ILE A 104 12.81 -8.56 23.42
N VAL A 105 12.04 -9.43 24.06
CA VAL A 105 12.56 -10.55 24.86
C VAL A 105 12.65 -11.90 24.11
N LYS A 106 12.07 -12.07 22.91
CA LYS A 106 12.02 -13.40 22.24
C LYS A 106 12.40 -13.44 20.74
N LEU A 107 13.05 -12.41 20.20
CA LEU A 107 13.00 -12.17 18.76
C LEU A 107 14.35 -12.17 18.02
N ASP A 108 15.40 -12.82 18.51
CA ASP A 108 16.67 -12.80 17.76
C ASP A 108 16.59 -13.55 16.41
N ASP A 109 15.80 -14.62 16.32
CA ASP A 109 15.68 -15.39 15.06
C ASP A 109 14.75 -14.78 14.00
N MET A 110 13.81 -13.91 14.40
CA MET A 110 12.85 -13.31 13.48
C MET A 110 13.23 -11.91 12.97
N LYS A 111 14.27 -11.30 13.51
CA LYS A 111 14.75 -9.95 13.11
C LYS A 111 15.00 -9.80 11.60
N PRO A 112 15.66 -10.75 10.91
CA PRO A 112 15.99 -10.56 9.50
C PRO A 112 14.74 -10.52 8.59
N GLN A 113 13.72 -11.32 8.88
CA GLN A 113 12.48 -11.32 8.10
C GLN A 113 11.67 -10.03 8.29
N PHE A 114 11.63 -9.50 9.51
CA PHE A 114 10.98 -8.21 9.80
C PHE A 114 11.66 -7.06 9.04
N LEU A 115 12.97 -7.00 9.09
CA LEU A 115 13.74 -5.97 8.39
C LEU A 115 13.55 -6.06 6.87
N ALA A 116 13.58 -7.26 6.30
CA ALA A 116 13.33 -7.48 4.89
C ALA A 116 11.92 -7.04 4.47
N THR A 117 10.92 -7.31 5.30
CA THR A 117 9.53 -6.89 5.04
C THR A 117 9.41 -5.37 5.08
N ILE A 118 10.00 -4.71 6.07
CA ILE A 118 10.01 -3.24 6.18
C ILE A 118 10.70 -2.62 4.97
N GLU A 119 11.84 -3.16 4.56
CA GLU A 119 12.58 -2.65 3.40
C GLU A 119 11.79 -2.85 2.09
N SER A 120 11.13 -3.99 1.92
CA SER A 120 10.21 -4.20 0.80
C SER A 120 9.10 -3.14 0.76
N HIS A 121 8.46 -2.84 1.89
CA HIS A 121 7.41 -1.82 1.95
C HIS A 121 7.94 -0.41 1.66
N LYS A 122 9.15 -0.07 2.14
CA LYS A 122 9.79 1.22 1.82
C LYS A 122 10.05 1.36 0.33
N ASN A 123 10.53 0.31 -0.32
CA ASN A 123 10.77 0.32 -1.77
C ASN A 123 9.48 0.52 -2.56
N ASP A 124 8.39 -0.13 -2.14
CA ASP A 124 7.08 0.06 -2.75
C ASP A 124 6.57 1.50 -2.55
N ILE A 125 6.72 2.07 -1.33
CA ILE A 125 6.38 3.48 -1.04
C ILE A 125 7.23 4.42 -1.91
N SER A 126 8.53 4.17 -2.04
CA SER A 126 9.40 4.96 -2.93
C SER A 126 8.91 4.95 -4.38
N THR A 127 8.31 3.85 -4.83
CA THR A 127 7.70 3.77 -6.16
C THR A 127 6.50 4.70 -6.30
N PHE A 128 5.64 4.78 -5.28
CA PHE A 128 4.51 5.71 -5.28
C PHE A 128 4.97 7.16 -5.28
N ILE A 129 6.00 7.51 -4.49
CA ILE A 129 6.59 8.85 -4.48
C ILE A 129 7.12 9.21 -5.87
N LYS A 130 7.91 8.34 -6.50
CA LYS A 130 8.42 8.56 -7.87
C LYS A 130 7.31 8.72 -8.91
N ALA A 131 6.20 8.01 -8.73
CA ALA A 131 5.05 8.15 -9.62
C ALA A 131 4.38 9.52 -9.45
N LEU A 132 4.26 10.01 -8.21
CA LEU A 132 3.72 11.33 -7.90
C LEU A 132 4.64 12.45 -8.40
N GLU A 133 5.95 12.36 -8.18
CA GLU A 133 6.94 13.32 -8.69
C GLU A 133 6.84 13.48 -10.22
N ARG A 134 6.67 12.38 -10.95
CA ARG A 134 6.48 12.43 -12.41
C ARG A 134 5.14 13.00 -12.83
N ALA A 135 4.12 12.89 -11.98
CA ALA A 135 2.80 13.44 -12.21
C ALA A 135 2.69 14.92 -11.80
N GLU A 136 3.58 15.42 -10.95
CA GLU A 136 3.55 16.76 -10.36
C GLU A 136 3.41 17.86 -11.41
N SER A 137 4.17 17.77 -12.50
CA SER A 137 4.12 18.76 -13.59
C SER A 137 2.76 18.85 -14.31
N ARG A 138 1.89 17.87 -14.11
CA ARG A 138 0.57 17.78 -14.76
C ARG A 138 -0.59 17.92 -13.80
N TRP A 139 -0.35 17.70 -12.49
CA TRP A 139 -1.41 17.57 -11.50
C TRP A 139 -1.02 18.35 -10.23
N GLU A 140 -1.63 19.49 -10.04
CA GLU A 140 -1.39 20.33 -8.86
C GLU A 140 -1.58 19.56 -7.53
N LEU A 141 -2.53 18.61 -7.49
CA LEU A 141 -2.77 17.76 -6.32
C LEU A 141 -1.60 16.81 -5.99
N ALA A 142 -0.76 16.46 -6.96
CA ALA A 142 0.39 15.58 -6.71
C ALA A 142 1.44 16.30 -5.85
N SER A 143 1.63 17.60 -6.02
CA SER A 143 2.57 18.41 -5.24
C SER A 143 2.14 18.58 -3.77
N VAL A 144 0.86 18.47 -3.47
CA VAL A 144 0.33 18.59 -2.10
C VAL A 144 0.55 17.32 -1.28
N ILE A 145 0.73 16.17 -1.93
CA ILE A 145 0.88 14.86 -1.28
C ILE A 145 2.36 14.52 -1.03
N LEU A 146 3.27 15.07 -1.82
CA LEU A 146 4.72 14.91 -1.66
C LEU A 146 5.24 15.73 -0.49
#